data_77d926d2776f56b0c415ff6b513e93c2
#
_entry.id   77d926d2776f56b0c415ff6b513e93c2
#
_cell.length_a   1.000
_cell.length_b   1.000
_cell.length_c   1.000
_cell.angle_alpha   90.00
_cell.angle_beta   90.00
_cell.angle_gamma   90.00
#
_symmetry.space_group_name_H-M   'P 1'
#
loop_
_entity.id
_entity.type
_entity.pdbx_description
1 polymer ?
#
loop_
_entity_poly.entity_id
_entity_poly.type
_entity_poly.pdbx_seq_one_letter_code
_entity_poly.pdbx_strand_id
1 'polypeptide(L)'
;MRRFYITIYKKRVIDYSLHPVLIEVLWILNIQFSKEACPPYYFMYKNGCIMYIYLNPQYVIRNENNCSYIIAKSALITAKLEYAMAFASVVPPSIGYILSHIGEGELNASIENIANTLNIKPDLIDKFIRKIIDNPVKVGWNYKGVTISFPPYLLTSVKEESEGSVYTDNELFYTTDFIPKRPSVPLNLNFMITTQCRTDCMYCYADRNRKNDLTSWQIIKVIDEAHDMGGNLALTGGDIFAFPDWKEVIRKVGQYGFTPLLSTKIPLKEDDIYFLKESGIKFLQFSLDSIFTSTLQTMVRVKEDYIDNVKQMFEYS
;
A
#
# COMPACT_ATOMS: atom_id res chain seq x y z
N MET A 1 -18.03 7.46 -20.17
CA MET A 1 -18.36 8.35 -19.02
C MET A 1 -19.64 7.83 -18.37
N ARG A 2 -19.57 7.07 -17.29
CA ARG A 2 -20.74 6.73 -16.47
C ARG A 2 -20.58 7.42 -15.12
N ARG A 3 -21.46 8.41 -14.85
CA ARG A 3 -21.55 9.11 -13.59
C ARG A 3 -22.28 8.20 -12.59
N PHE A 4 -21.65 7.91 -11.45
CA PHE A 4 -22.34 7.31 -10.32
C PHE A 4 -22.89 8.41 -9.42
N TYR A 5 -24.20 8.37 -9.16
CA TYR A 5 -24.86 9.25 -8.20
C TYR A 5 -25.02 8.52 -6.87
N ILE A 6 -24.53 9.13 -5.80
CA ILE A 6 -24.79 8.66 -4.42
C ILE A 6 -26.06 9.34 -3.95
N THR A 7 -27.09 8.58 -3.69
CA THR A 7 -28.34 9.06 -3.10
C THR A 7 -28.23 9.00 -1.58
N ILE A 8 -28.31 10.13 -0.91
CA ILE A 8 -28.28 10.25 0.54
C ILE A 8 -29.69 9.91 1.07
N TYR A 9 -29.83 8.85 1.84
CA TYR A 9 -31.07 8.54 2.55
C TYR A 9 -31.10 9.17 3.94
N LYS A 10 -32.30 9.67 4.30
CA LYS A 10 -32.65 10.42 5.51
C LYS A 10 -32.23 9.72 6.81
N LYS A 11 -31.74 10.53 7.76
CA LYS A 11 -31.50 10.25 9.17
C LYS A 11 -32.60 9.38 9.80
N ARG A 12 -32.25 8.21 10.31
CA ARG A 12 -32.93 7.60 11.46
C ARG A 12 -32.22 8.06 12.73
N VAL A 13 -32.98 8.50 13.71
CA VAL A 13 -32.47 8.80 15.06
C VAL A 13 -31.96 7.50 15.65
N ILE A 14 -30.67 7.42 15.91
CA ILE A 14 -30.04 6.29 16.60
C ILE A 14 -29.98 6.67 18.07
N ASP A 15 -30.39 5.74 18.91
CA ASP A 15 -30.32 5.86 20.37
C ASP A 15 -28.85 5.96 20.79
N TYR A 16 -28.46 7.08 21.38
CA TYR A 16 -27.09 7.40 21.79
C TYR A 16 -26.63 6.63 23.05
N SER A 17 -27.44 5.69 23.57
CA SER A 17 -27.08 4.82 24.70
C SER A 17 -26.15 3.65 24.31
N LEU A 18 -25.89 3.43 23.02
CA LEU A 18 -25.01 2.37 22.53
C LEU A 18 -23.54 2.75 22.67
N HIS A 19 -22.71 1.76 23.05
CA HIS A 19 -21.27 1.89 23.15
C HIS A 19 -20.67 2.46 21.83
N PRO A 20 -19.72 3.41 21.87
CA PRO A 20 -19.18 4.08 20.67
C PRO A 20 -18.73 3.12 19.55
N VAL A 21 -18.06 2.02 19.92
CA VAL A 21 -17.59 0.98 18.98
C VAL A 21 -18.77 0.33 18.25
N LEU A 22 -19.87 0.06 18.95
CA LEU A 22 -21.07 -0.55 18.35
C LEU A 22 -21.68 0.38 17.29
N ILE A 23 -21.73 1.68 17.57
CA ILE A 23 -22.22 2.69 16.63
C ILE A 23 -21.36 2.71 15.36
N GLU A 24 -20.05 2.65 15.50
CA GLU A 24 -19.11 2.64 14.37
C GLU A 24 -19.33 1.44 13.46
N VAL A 25 -19.35 0.23 14.02
CA VAL A 25 -19.55 -1.01 13.26
C VAL A 25 -20.95 -1.09 12.65
N LEU A 26 -21.99 -0.68 13.38
CA LEU A 26 -23.37 -0.66 12.87
C LEU A 26 -23.54 0.34 11.72
N TRP A 27 -22.88 1.49 11.79
CA TRP A 27 -22.94 2.50 10.74
C TRP A 27 -22.31 1.99 9.43
N ILE A 28 -21.19 1.28 9.54
CA ILE A 28 -20.51 0.61 8.42
C ILE A 28 -21.42 -0.43 7.74
N LEU A 29 -22.23 -1.14 8.51
CA LEU A 29 -23.10 -2.22 8.00
C LEU A 29 -24.38 -1.72 7.31
N ASN A 30 -24.84 -0.50 7.62
CA ASN A 30 -26.06 0.05 7.03
C ASN A 30 -25.91 0.62 5.61
N ILE A 31 -24.71 0.56 5.03
CA ILE A 31 -24.47 1.00 3.65
C ILE A 31 -24.99 -0.08 2.70
N GLN A 32 -26.02 0.22 1.94
CA GLN A 32 -26.51 -0.65 0.87
C GLN A 32 -25.51 -0.67 -0.30
N PHE A 33 -24.87 -1.80 -0.50
CA PHE A 33 -24.13 -2.08 -1.72
C PHE A 33 -25.07 -2.60 -2.81
N SER A 34 -24.79 -2.25 -4.08
CA SER A 34 -25.47 -2.84 -5.21
C SER A 34 -25.30 -4.36 -5.20
N LYS A 35 -26.33 -5.10 -5.56
CA LYS A 35 -26.42 -6.57 -5.51
C LYS A 35 -25.40 -7.31 -6.41
N GLU A 36 -24.58 -6.61 -7.16
CA GLU A 36 -23.73 -7.19 -8.22
C GLU A 36 -22.30 -7.59 -7.77
N ALA A 37 -21.92 -7.30 -6.53
CA ALA A 37 -20.55 -7.58 -6.03
C ALA A 37 -20.56 -8.54 -4.82
N CYS A 38 -21.24 -9.69 -4.94
CA CYS A 38 -21.04 -10.78 -3.99
C CYS A 38 -19.90 -11.66 -4.52
N PRO A 39 -18.74 -11.73 -3.83
CA PRO A 39 -17.68 -12.67 -4.24
C PRO A 39 -18.18 -14.12 -4.13
N PRO A 40 -17.64 -15.04 -4.94
CA PRO A 40 -18.09 -16.43 -5.05
C PRO A 40 -17.98 -17.29 -3.77
N TYR A 41 -17.45 -16.74 -2.69
CA TYR A 41 -17.18 -17.44 -1.42
C TYR A 41 -18.40 -17.68 -0.52
N TYR A 42 -19.58 -17.17 -0.86
CA TYR A 42 -20.80 -17.45 -0.11
C TYR A 42 -21.14 -18.96 -0.02
N PHE A 43 -20.57 -19.77 -0.91
CA PHE A 43 -20.78 -21.21 -0.98
C PHE A 43 -19.88 -22.06 -0.04
N MET A 44 -18.73 -21.57 0.38
CA MET A 44 -17.76 -22.35 1.17
C MET A 44 -18.16 -22.50 2.67
N TYR A 45 -18.95 -21.58 3.20
CA TYR A 45 -19.29 -21.56 4.62
C TYR A 45 -20.29 -22.62 5.09
N LYS A 46 -21.01 -23.27 4.17
CA LYS A 46 -21.97 -24.32 4.54
C LYS A 46 -21.37 -25.67 4.92
N ASN A 47 -20.07 -25.87 4.72
CA ASN A 47 -19.44 -27.20 4.82
C ASN A 47 -18.45 -27.35 5.99
N GLY A 48 -18.48 -26.49 7.01
CA GLY A 48 -17.66 -26.67 8.22
C GLY A 48 -16.16 -26.60 8.02
N CYS A 49 -15.66 -25.98 6.92
CA CYS A 49 -14.25 -25.79 6.72
C CYS A 49 -13.70 -24.69 7.63
N ILE A 50 -12.62 -24.99 8.34
CA ILE A 50 -11.84 -24.00 9.09
C ILE A 50 -11.30 -22.98 8.11
N MET A 51 -11.58 -21.70 8.34
CA MET A 51 -11.10 -20.61 7.49
C MET A 51 -10.07 -19.79 8.25
N TYR A 52 -8.98 -19.47 7.57
CA TYR A 52 -7.97 -18.52 8.02
C TYR A 52 -8.04 -17.28 7.15
N ILE A 53 -7.77 -16.12 7.74
CA ILE A 53 -7.72 -14.84 7.03
C ILE A 53 -6.39 -14.17 7.35
N TYR A 54 -5.81 -13.54 6.36
CA TYR A 54 -4.51 -12.91 6.46
C TYR A 54 -4.59 -11.45 6.02
N LEU A 55 -3.90 -10.58 6.72
CA LEU A 55 -3.63 -9.23 6.23
C LEU A 55 -2.66 -9.35 5.04
N ASN A 56 -3.07 -8.82 3.89
CA ASN A 56 -2.25 -8.87 2.69
C ASN A 56 -0.89 -8.18 2.94
N PRO A 57 0.25 -8.82 2.60
CA PRO A 57 1.60 -8.33 2.87
C PRO A 57 1.92 -6.97 2.23
N GLN A 58 1.11 -6.56 1.27
CA GLN A 58 1.23 -5.26 0.62
C GLN A 58 0.72 -4.10 1.48
N TYR A 59 0.07 -4.38 2.62
CA TYR A 59 -0.50 -3.35 3.48
C TYR A 59 0.12 -3.34 4.87
N VAL A 60 0.06 -2.17 5.47
CA VAL A 60 0.41 -1.90 6.86
C VAL A 60 -0.82 -1.35 7.56
N ILE A 61 -1.11 -1.86 8.73
CA ILE A 61 -2.03 -1.25 9.68
C ILE A 61 -1.20 -0.54 10.74
N ARG A 62 -1.37 0.76 10.85
CA ARG A 62 -0.73 1.55 11.91
C ARG A 62 -1.78 2.08 12.84
N ASN A 63 -1.72 1.65 14.09
CA ASN A 63 -2.64 2.03 15.13
C ASN A 63 -2.03 3.15 15.99
N GLU A 64 -2.72 4.27 16.06
CA GLU A 64 -2.37 5.39 16.91
C GLU A 64 -3.53 5.73 17.84
N ASN A 65 -3.27 6.57 18.82
CA ASN A 65 -4.32 7.06 19.69
C ASN A 65 -5.35 7.87 18.88
N ASN A 66 -6.63 7.54 19.00
CA ASN A 66 -7.81 8.14 18.33
C ASN A 66 -8.02 7.78 16.85
N CYS A 67 -7.10 7.17 16.14
CA CYS A 67 -7.31 6.70 14.77
C CYS A 67 -6.29 5.61 14.39
N SER A 68 -6.62 4.88 13.34
CA SER A 68 -5.69 3.94 12.70
C SER A 68 -5.54 4.29 11.22
N TYR A 69 -4.46 3.84 10.62
CA TYR A 69 -4.15 4.06 9.21
C TYR A 69 -3.99 2.73 8.50
N ILE A 70 -4.56 2.64 7.30
CA ILE A 70 -4.30 1.57 6.34
C ILE A 70 -3.38 2.15 5.29
N ILE A 71 -2.18 1.60 5.14
CA ILE A 71 -1.13 2.14 4.28
C ILE A 71 -0.70 1.06 3.30
N ALA A 72 -0.64 1.38 2.00
CA ALA A 72 -0.04 0.49 1.03
C ALA A 72 1.48 0.63 1.04
N LYS A 73 2.22 -0.48 1.11
CA LYS A 73 3.69 -0.51 1.00
C LYS A 73 4.20 -0.15 -0.41
N SER A 74 3.32 -0.18 -1.40
CA SER A 74 3.65 0.17 -2.79
C SER A 74 2.55 1.04 -3.41
N ALA A 75 2.96 2.03 -4.19
CA ALA A 75 2.07 2.83 -5.01
C ALA A 75 1.30 2.02 -6.07
N LEU A 76 1.76 0.82 -6.41
CA LEU A 76 1.32 0.05 -7.58
C LEU A 76 0.26 -1.00 -7.29
N ILE A 77 -0.07 -1.29 -6.04
CA ILE A 77 -1.22 -2.15 -5.71
C ILE A 77 -2.51 -1.53 -6.22
N THR A 78 -2.52 -0.22 -6.32
CA THR A 78 -3.62 0.54 -6.91
C THR A 78 -3.50 0.73 -8.43
N ALA A 79 -2.48 0.21 -9.08
CA ALA A 79 -2.16 0.49 -10.50
C ALA A 79 -3.02 -0.25 -11.55
N LYS A 80 -3.95 -1.09 -11.14
CA LYS A 80 -5.15 -1.33 -11.97
C LYS A 80 -6.09 -0.12 -11.98
N LEU A 81 -5.81 0.90 -11.16
CA LEU A 81 -6.51 2.16 -11.09
C LEU A 81 -5.56 3.23 -11.64
N GLU A 82 -6.03 4.04 -12.53
CA GLU A 82 -5.38 5.01 -13.42
C GLU A 82 -4.34 5.98 -12.81
N TYR A 83 -3.98 5.86 -11.52
CA TYR A 83 -2.99 6.72 -10.87
C TYR A 83 -2.20 5.95 -9.80
N ALA A 84 -0.90 5.89 -9.97
CA ALA A 84 0.09 5.33 -9.05
C ALA A 84 0.28 6.22 -7.79
N MET A 85 -0.77 6.46 -7.03
CA MET A 85 -0.66 7.13 -5.73
C MET A 85 -0.62 6.11 -4.61
N ALA A 86 0.29 6.29 -3.67
CA ALA A 86 0.32 5.49 -2.46
C ALA A 86 -1.04 5.55 -1.76
N PHE A 87 -1.66 4.40 -1.52
CA PHE A 87 -2.91 4.34 -0.80
C PHE A 87 -2.66 4.59 0.69
N ALA A 88 -3.39 5.54 1.24
CA ALA A 88 -3.49 5.71 2.68
C ALA A 88 -4.94 6.08 3.04
N SER A 89 -5.47 5.49 4.09
CA SER A 89 -6.80 5.79 4.62
C SER A 89 -6.75 5.83 6.14
N VAL A 90 -7.47 6.78 6.72
CA VAL A 90 -7.68 6.86 8.16
C VAL A 90 -8.98 6.14 8.51
N VAL A 91 -8.96 5.34 9.57
CA VAL A 91 -10.11 4.56 10.05
C VAL A 91 -10.26 4.71 11.56
N PRO A 92 -11.46 4.46 12.11
CA PRO A 92 -11.66 4.41 13.56
C PRO A 92 -10.72 3.42 14.26
N PRO A 93 -10.33 3.69 15.52
CA PRO A 93 -9.45 2.80 16.30
C PRO A 93 -10.00 1.37 16.41
N SER A 94 -11.31 1.21 16.57
CA SER A 94 -11.98 -0.11 16.62
C SER A 94 -11.80 -0.91 15.33
N ILE A 95 -11.83 -0.25 14.18
CA ILE A 95 -11.59 -0.88 12.88
C ILE A 95 -10.11 -1.27 12.75
N GLY A 96 -9.20 -0.39 13.16
CA GLY A 96 -7.77 -0.71 13.25
C GLY A 96 -7.51 -1.94 14.11
N TYR A 97 -8.17 -2.03 15.27
CA TYR A 97 -8.09 -3.19 16.16
C TYR A 97 -8.58 -4.48 15.47
N ILE A 98 -9.75 -4.46 14.83
CA ILE A 98 -10.27 -5.62 14.10
C ILE A 98 -9.27 -6.08 13.03
N LEU A 99 -8.77 -5.16 12.20
CA LEU A 99 -7.83 -5.48 11.12
C LEU A 99 -6.49 -6.04 11.63
N SER A 100 -6.06 -5.62 12.82
CA SER A 100 -4.80 -6.05 13.42
C SER A 100 -4.85 -7.46 14.01
N HIS A 101 -6.04 -7.90 14.49
CA HIS A 101 -6.18 -9.16 15.23
C HIS A 101 -6.96 -10.25 14.47
N ILE A 102 -7.50 -9.93 13.28
CA ILE A 102 -8.30 -10.91 12.54
C ILE A 102 -7.50 -12.11 12.04
N GLY A 103 -6.20 -11.96 11.82
CA GLY A 103 -5.30 -13.01 11.34
C GLY A 103 -4.63 -13.87 12.42
N GLU A 104 -4.98 -13.71 13.70
CA GLU A 104 -4.30 -14.38 14.82
C GLU A 104 -4.74 -15.85 15.04
N GLY A 105 -5.46 -16.46 14.12
CA GLY A 105 -5.91 -17.85 14.25
C GLY A 105 -7.02 -18.21 13.27
N GLU A 106 -7.82 -19.19 13.68
CA GLU A 106 -9.03 -19.52 12.95
C GLU A 106 -10.04 -18.37 13.02
N LEU A 107 -10.68 -18.06 11.90
CA LEU A 107 -11.54 -16.90 11.74
C LEU A 107 -12.60 -16.76 12.83
N ASN A 108 -13.34 -17.84 13.14
CA ASN A 108 -14.41 -17.78 14.13
C ASN A 108 -13.87 -17.48 15.54
N ALA A 109 -12.73 -18.08 15.89
CA ALA A 109 -12.09 -17.82 17.18
C ALA A 109 -11.57 -16.37 17.26
N SER A 110 -10.98 -15.86 16.17
CA SER A 110 -10.55 -14.46 16.09
C SER A 110 -11.73 -13.49 16.22
N ILE A 111 -12.86 -13.78 15.54
CA ILE A 111 -14.08 -12.97 15.62
C ILE A 111 -14.61 -12.93 17.05
N GLU A 112 -14.71 -14.08 17.73
CA GLU A 112 -15.19 -14.17 19.11
C GLU A 112 -14.29 -13.36 20.07
N ASN A 113 -12.97 -13.52 19.97
CA ASN A 113 -12.02 -12.80 20.79
C ASN A 113 -12.14 -11.27 20.59
N ILE A 114 -12.18 -10.82 19.35
CA ILE A 114 -12.32 -9.40 19.01
C ILE A 114 -13.68 -8.88 19.51
N ALA A 115 -14.74 -9.64 19.32
CA ALA A 115 -16.11 -9.27 19.75
C ALA A 115 -16.18 -9.09 21.26
N ASN A 116 -15.58 -9.99 22.02
CA ASN A 116 -15.50 -9.91 23.48
C ASN A 116 -14.71 -8.67 23.93
N THR A 117 -13.55 -8.41 23.31
CA THR A 117 -12.71 -7.26 23.66
C THR A 117 -13.40 -5.93 23.34
N LEU A 118 -14.06 -5.83 22.20
CA LEU A 118 -14.76 -4.62 21.78
C LEU A 118 -16.18 -4.49 22.38
N ASN A 119 -16.65 -5.52 23.08
CA ASN A 119 -18.00 -5.62 23.62
C ASN A 119 -19.10 -5.41 22.55
N ILE A 120 -18.97 -6.08 21.43
CA ILE A 120 -19.90 -6.03 20.29
C ILE A 120 -20.31 -7.44 19.88
N LYS A 121 -21.39 -7.56 19.08
CA LYS A 121 -21.86 -8.85 18.59
C LYS A 121 -20.91 -9.42 17.53
N PRO A 122 -20.52 -10.71 17.61
CA PRO A 122 -19.66 -11.37 16.60
C PRO A 122 -20.17 -11.22 15.17
N ASP A 123 -21.48 -11.32 14.95
CA ASP A 123 -22.12 -11.15 13.65
C ASP A 123 -21.77 -9.82 12.94
N LEU A 124 -21.48 -8.77 13.70
CA LEU A 124 -21.14 -7.47 13.12
C LEU A 124 -19.75 -7.49 12.54
N ILE A 125 -18.80 -8.13 13.24
CA ILE A 125 -17.43 -8.32 12.75
C ILE A 125 -17.44 -9.23 11.53
N ASP A 126 -18.15 -10.37 11.59
CA ASP A 126 -18.28 -11.30 10.47
C ASP A 126 -18.79 -10.58 9.20
N LYS A 127 -19.88 -9.81 9.33
CA LYS A 127 -20.42 -9.03 8.22
C LYS A 127 -19.45 -7.99 7.66
N PHE A 128 -18.66 -7.36 8.53
CA PHE A 128 -17.63 -6.41 8.09
C PHE A 128 -16.53 -7.12 7.31
N ILE A 129 -15.97 -8.20 7.87
CA ILE A 129 -14.89 -8.97 7.23
C ILE A 129 -15.30 -9.49 5.86
N ARG A 130 -16.50 -10.04 5.72
CA ARG A 130 -17.03 -10.54 4.44
C ARG A 130 -17.11 -9.48 3.34
N LYS A 131 -17.15 -8.21 3.69
CA LYS A 131 -17.17 -7.13 2.69
C LYS A 131 -15.80 -6.80 2.13
N ILE A 132 -14.74 -7.11 2.84
CA ILE A 132 -13.38 -6.68 2.50
C ILE A 132 -12.44 -7.85 2.17
N ILE A 133 -12.80 -9.09 2.58
CA ILE A 133 -12.00 -10.27 2.26
C ILE A 133 -12.06 -10.56 0.75
N ASP A 134 -10.92 -10.83 0.15
CA ASP A 134 -10.75 -11.16 -1.27
C ASP A 134 -11.48 -10.19 -2.23
N ASN A 135 -11.79 -9.00 -1.77
CA ASN A 135 -12.52 -8.01 -2.56
C ASN A 135 -11.58 -7.30 -3.54
N PRO A 136 -11.80 -7.43 -4.87
CA PRO A 136 -10.93 -6.85 -5.89
C PRO A 136 -11.12 -5.34 -6.09
N VAL A 137 -12.10 -4.73 -5.43
CA VAL A 137 -12.42 -3.31 -5.60
C VAL A 137 -12.21 -2.52 -4.31
N LYS A 138 -11.84 -1.24 -4.45
CA LYS A 138 -11.78 -0.31 -3.33
C LYS A 138 -13.19 -0.05 -2.81
N VAL A 139 -13.38 -0.21 -1.50
CA VAL A 139 -14.64 0.08 -0.79
C VAL A 139 -14.45 1.32 0.07
N GLY A 140 -15.45 2.19 0.14
CA GLY A 140 -15.34 3.39 0.98
C GLY A 140 -16.67 4.05 1.26
N TRP A 141 -16.72 4.84 2.32
CA TRP A 141 -17.88 5.64 2.73
C TRP A 141 -17.46 6.88 3.52
N ASN A 142 -18.40 7.80 3.71
CA ASN A 142 -18.18 8.96 4.57
C ASN A 142 -18.65 8.63 6.00
N TYR A 143 -17.76 8.79 6.98
CA TYR A 143 -18.04 8.63 8.39
C TYR A 143 -17.68 9.92 9.13
N LYS A 144 -18.67 10.57 9.74
CA LYS A 144 -18.48 11.85 10.47
C LYS A 144 -17.71 12.92 9.66
N GLY A 145 -17.95 12.98 8.35
CA GLY A 145 -17.27 13.95 7.46
C GLY A 145 -15.90 13.50 6.94
N VAL A 146 -15.43 12.33 7.34
CA VAL A 146 -14.17 11.73 6.89
C VAL A 146 -14.44 10.61 5.89
N THR A 147 -13.74 10.59 4.77
CA THR A 147 -13.80 9.48 3.84
C THR A 147 -12.93 8.33 4.34
N ILE A 148 -13.57 7.27 4.81
CA ILE A 148 -12.95 6.00 5.17
C ILE A 148 -12.93 5.11 3.94
N SER A 149 -11.80 4.47 3.65
CA SER A 149 -11.72 3.53 2.53
C SER A 149 -10.84 2.32 2.84
N PHE A 150 -11.18 1.19 2.24
CA PHE A 150 -10.43 -0.06 2.27
C PHE A 150 -9.92 -0.35 0.87
N PRO A 151 -8.64 -0.66 0.70
CA PRO A 151 -8.09 -0.97 -0.60
C PRO A 151 -8.52 -2.36 -1.07
N PRO A 152 -8.36 -2.66 -2.36
CA PRO A 152 -8.56 -4.01 -2.89
C PRO A 152 -7.68 -5.04 -2.17
N TYR A 153 -8.24 -6.23 -1.95
CA TYR A 153 -7.52 -7.36 -1.34
C TYR A 153 -6.81 -7.03 -0.01
N LEU A 154 -7.39 -6.14 0.81
CA LEU A 154 -6.81 -5.80 2.12
C LEU A 154 -6.66 -7.04 3.02
N LEU A 155 -7.69 -7.87 3.04
CA LEU A 155 -7.68 -9.19 3.68
C LEU A 155 -7.80 -10.27 2.60
N THR A 156 -7.10 -11.39 2.79
CA THR A 156 -7.10 -12.53 1.87
C THR A 156 -7.36 -13.83 2.61
N SER A 157 -8.02 -14.78 1.93
CA SER A 157 -8.19 -16.16 2.42
C SER A 157 -7.01 -17.06 2.03
N VAL A 158 -6.12 -16.59 1.19
CA VAL A 158 -4.93 -17.32 0.73
C VAL A 158 -3.70 -16.77 1.45
N LYS A 159 -2.94 -17.65 2.10
CA LYS A 159 -1.67 -17.28 2.73
C LYS A 159 -0.62 -17.01 1.66
N GLU A 160 -0.04 -15.81 1.70
CA GLU A 160 1.18 -15.48 0.96
C GLU A 160 2.43 -15.84 1.77
N GLU A 161 3.62 -15.77 1.18
CA GLU A 161 4.90 -16.07 1.87
C GLU A 161 5.19 -15.14 3.04
N SER A 162 4.64 -13.93 3.01
CA SER A 162 4.74 -12.94 4.08
C SER A 162 3.36 -12.42 4.46
N GLU A 163 3.24 -11.84 5.63
CA GLU A 163 2.01 -11.21 6.13
C GLU A 163 2.13 -9.69 6.13
N GLY A 164 0.99 -9.00 6.15
CA GLY A 164 0.94 -7.56 6.33
C GLY A 164 1.49 -7.17 7.71
N SER A 165 2.01 -5.97 7.80
CA SER A 165 2.63 -5.47 9.03
C SER A 165 1.62 -4.70 9.88
N VAL A 166 1.71 -4.86 11.19
CA VAL A 166 0.89 -4.11 12.17
C VAL A 166 1.82 -3.35 13.11
N TYR A 167 1.54 -2.07 13.31
CA TYR A 167 2.24 -1.20 14.25
C TYR A 167 1.24 -0.58 15.21
N THR A 168 1.50 -0.62 16.51
CA THR A 168 0.61 -0.09 17.53
C THR A 168 1.40 0.76 18.53
N ASP A 169 1.04 2.04 18.65
CA ASP A 169 1.69 2.96 19.58
C ASP A 169 1.10 2.85 20.99
N ASN A 170 -0.13 2.34 21.14
CA ASN A 170 -0.83 2.26 22.41
C ASN A 170 -1.76 1.05 22.47
N GLU A 171 -1.66 0.24 23.53
CA GLU A 171 -2.48 -0.96 23.73
C GLU A 171 -3.99 -0.66 23.88
N LEU A 172 -4.35 0.53 24.36
CA LEU A 172 -5.74 0.94 24.60
C LEU A 172 -6.32 1.81 23.49
N PHE A 173 -5.70 1.87 22.31
CA PHE A 173 -6.12 2.74 21.22
C PHE A 173 -7.59 2.52 20.77
N TYR A 174 -8.09 1.29 20.84
CA TYR A 174 -9.43 0.93 20.37
C TYR A 174 -10.58 1.50 21.24
N THR A 175 -10.29 1.96 22.45
CA THR A 175 -11.29 2.56 23.37
C THR A 175 -11.44 4.07 23.20
N THR A 176 -10.61 4.70 22.36
CA THR A 176 -10.61 6.14 22.18
C THR A 176 -11.63 6.57 21.13
N ASP A 177 -12.15 7.78 21.24
CA ASP A 177 -12.98 8.39 20.21
C ASP A 177 -12.22 8.54 18.90
N PHE A 178 -12.93 8.36 17.78
CA PHE A 178 -12.37 8.58 16.47
C PHE A 178 -12.15 10.07 16.22
N ILE A 179 -10.89 10.46 16.22
CA ILE A 179 -10.44 11.82 15.89
C ILE A 179 -9.41 11.70 14.77
N PRO A 180 -9.81 11.94 13.51
CA PRO A 180 -8.87 11.91 12.40
C PRO A 180 -7.85 13.04 12.58
N LYS A 181 -6.58 12.69 12.61
CA LYS A 181 -5.46 13.63 12.80
C LYS A 181 -4.35 13.31 11.81
N ARG A 182 -3.33 14.15 11.76
CA ARG A 182 -2.09 13.79 11.09
C ARG A 182 -1.43 12.61 11.81
N PRO A 183 -0.91 11.63 11.07
CA PRO A 183 -0.13 10.54 11.68
C PRO A 183 1.09 11.11 12.42
N SER A 184 1.48 10.43 13.49
CA SER A 184 2.66 10.78 14.30
C SER A 184 3.97 10.66 13.51
N VAL A 185 3.96 9.84 12.46
CA VAL A 185 5.08 9.61 11.55
C VAL A 185 4.66 9.76 10.09
N PRO A 186 5.59 10.02 9.17
CA PRO A 186 5.28 10.06 7.74
C PRO A 186 4.68 8.74 7.24
N LEU A 187 3.56 8.80 6.52
CA LEU A 187 2.96 7.63 5.87
C LEU A 187 3.69 7.27 4.56
N ASN A 188 4.29 8.26 3.91
CA ASN A 188 5.04 8.11 2.68
C ASN A 188 6.36 8.86 2.78
N LEU A 189 7.44 8.18 2.49
CA LEU A 189 8.77 8.76 2.37
C LEU A 189 9.21 8.74 0.91
N ASN A 190 9.38 9.91 0.31
CA ASN A 190 10.01 10.07 -1.00
C ASN A 190 11.50 10.32 -0.79
N PHE A 191 12.32 9.31 -1.04
CA PHE A 191 13.73 9.35 -0.72
C PHE A 191 14.60 9.44 -1.98
N MET A 192 15.28 10.56 -2.15
CA MET A 192 16.26 10.76 -3.21
C MET A 192 17.63 10.24 -2.76
N ILE A 193 18.03 9.06 -3.24
CA ILE A 193 19.26 8.37 -2.82
C ILE A 193 20.51 8.92 -3.51
N THR A 194 20.36 9.49 -4.70
CA THR A 194 21.47 10.04 -5.48
C THR A 194 21.03 11.16 -6.41
N THR A 195 21.91 12.06 -6.75
CA THR A 195 21.72 13.03 -7.84
C THR A 195 22.45 12.60 -9.11
N GLN A 196 23.19 11.50 -9.09
CA GLN A 196 23.92 10.97 -10.24
C GLN A 196 22.97 10.41 -11.30
N CYS A 197 23.36 10.54 -12.55
CA CYS A 197 22.66 9.98 -13.70
C CYS A 197 23.68 9.67 -14.82
N ARG A 198 23.42 8.63 -15.60
CA ARG A 198 24.24 8.30 -16.79
C ARG A 198 23.75 9.01 -18.06
N THR A 199 22.62 9.69 -17.97
CA THR A 199 22.08 10.54 -19.04
C THR A 199 22.25 12.02 -18.66
N ASP A 200 22.21 12.91 -19.64
CA ASP A 200 22.36 14.36 -19.43
C ASP A 200 21.19 15.10 -20.08
N CYS A 201 19.98 14.82 -19.58
CA CYS A 201 18.74 15.38 -20.12
C CYS A 201 18.74 16.91 -20.00
N MET A 202 18.49 17.61 -21.11
CA MET A 202 18.47 19.09 -21.14
C MET A 202 17.37 19.73 -20.27
N TYR A 203 16.32 18.97 -19.93
CA TYR A 203 15.19 19.38 -19.11
C TYR A 203 15.25 18.83 -17.68
N CYS A 204 16.41 18.30 -17.23
CA CYS A 204 16.54 17.68 -15.93
C CYS A 204 16.29 18.66 -14.79
N TYR A 205 15.38 18.31 -13.87
CA TYR A 205 15.09 19.10 -12.68
C TYR A 205 16.11 18.90 -11.54
N ALA A 206 16.89 17.81 -11.59
CA ALA A 206 17.83 17.47 -10.53
C ALA A 206 19.07 18.38 -10.57
N ASP A 207 19.49 18.86 -9.41
CA ASP A 207 20.72 19.59 -9.25
C ASP A 207 21.92 18.63 -9.34
N ARG A 208 22.56 18.61 -10.51
CA ARG A 208 23.73 17.77 -10.79
C ARG A 208 25.05 18.30 -10.24
N ASN A 209 25.06 19.53 -9.75
CA ASN A 209 26.23 20.12 -9.13
C ASN A 209 26.49 19.61 -7.73
N ARG A 210 25.51 18.88 -7.17
CA ARG A 210 25.61 18.26 -5.85
C ARG A 210 26.66 17.15 -5.90
N LYS A 211 27.74 17.33 -5.13
CA LYS A 211 28.90 16.42 -5.15
C LYS A 211 28.86 15.34 -4.06
N ASN A 212 27.99 15.47 -3.08
CA ASN A 212 27.97 14.59 -1.91
C ASN A 212 26.69 13.78 -1.94
N ASP A 213 26.74 12.58 -2.50
CA ASP A 213 25.72 11.58 -2.31
C ASP A 213 25.85 10.94 -0.92
N LEU A 214 24.76 10.37 -0.44
CA LEU A 214 24.77 9.54 0.76
C LEU A 214 25.57 8.26 0.49
N THR A 215 26.18 7.72 1.54
CA THR A 215 26.76 6.36 1.47
C THR A 215 25.64 5.32 1.52
N SER A 216 25.90 4.09 1.02
CA SER A 216 24.96 2.97 1.13
C SER A 216 24.51 2.75 2.57
N TRP A 217 25.40 2.84 3.55
CA TRP A 217 25.05 2.71 4.97
C TRP A 217 24.04 3.77 5.44
N GLN A 218 24.22 5.03 5.04
CA GLN A 218 23.27 6.11 5.39
C GLN A 218 21.89 5.88 4.74
N ILE A 219 21.88 5.42 3.49
CA ILE A 219 20.66 5.09 2.76
C ILE A 219 19.93 3.94 3.43
N ILE A 220 20.65 2.86 3.79
CA ILE A 220 20.10 1.70 4.48
C ILE A 220 19.50 2.11 5.83
N LYS A 221 20.18 2.96 6.60
CA LYS A 221 19.65 3.48 7.85
C LYS A 221 18.30 4.21 7.67
N VAL A 222 18.15 5.02 6.63
CA VAL A 222 16.86 5.68 6.33
C VAL A 222 15.79 4.65 5.94
N ILE A 223 16.16 3.58 5.23
CA ILE A 223 15.25 2.50 4.89
C ILE A 223 14.81 1.74 6.15
N ASP A 224 15.73 1.46 7.09
CA ASP A 224 15.43 0.86 8.39
C ASP A 224 14.42 1.73 9.17
N GLU A 225 14.68 3.03 9.28
CA GLU A 225 13.78 3.97 9.94
C GLU A 225 12.39 4.04 9.26
N ALA A 226 12.34 4.02 7.92
CA ALA A 226 11.09 3.99 7.18
C ALA A 226 10.28 2.71 7.45
N HIS A 227 10.97 1.57 7.57
CA HIS A 227 10.35 0.30 7.95
C HIS A 227 9.80 0.36 9.37
N ASP A 228 10.61 0.79 10.34
CA ASP A 228 10.22 0.88 11.75
C ASP A 228 9.05 1.85 11.99
N MET A 229 8.97 2.90 11.18
CA MET A 229 7.83 3.82 11.19
C MET A 229 6.55 3.22 10.58
N GLY A 230 6.61 2.05 9.92
CA GLY A 230 5.45 1.46 9.23
C GLY A 230 4.91 2.30 8.07
N GLY A 231 5.77 3.11 7.46
CA GLY A 231 5.43 3.95 6.31
C GLY A 231 5.64 3.24 4.97
N ASN A 232 5.29 3.93 3.89
CA ASN A 232 5.63 3.54 2.53
C ASN A 232 6.91 4.24 2.07
N LEU A 233 7.70 3.56 1.25
CA LEU A 233 8.96 4.07 0.72
C LEU A 233 8.90 4.17 -0.80
N ALA A 234 9.12 5.36 -1.34
CA ALA A 234 9.40 5.60 -2.75
C ALA A 234 10.86 6.03 -2.89
N LEU A 235 11.59 5.36 -3.78
CA LEU A 235 12.96 5.72 -4.11
C LEU A 235 12.99 6.57 -5.38
N THR A 236 13.76 7.63 -5.31
CA THR A 236 13.98 8.54 -6.44
C THR A 236 15.43 9.00 -6.49
N GLY A 237 15.76 9.80 -7.49
CA GLY A 237 17.12 10.34 -7.62
C GLY A 237 17.34 11.03 -8.95
N GLY A 238 18.59 11.14 -9.35
CA GLY A 238 18.97 11.31 -10.73
C GLY A 238 18.55 10.06 -11.51
N ASP A 239 19.30 8.98 -11.32
CA ASP A 239 18.88 7.63 -11.69
C ASP A 239 19.42 6.64 -10.65
N ILE A 240 18.55 5.85 -10.04
CA ILE A 240 18.92 4.92 -8.95
C ILE A 240 20.02 3.96 -9.39
N PHE A 241 19.98 3.49 -10.64
CA PHE A 241 20.96 2.56 -11.19
C PHE A 241 22.32 3.21 -11.55
N ALA A 242 22.42 4.54 -11.41
CA ALA A 242 23.70 5.22 -11.45
C ALA A 242 24.42 5.21 -10.11
N PHE A 243 23.72 4.94 -9.01
CA PHE A 243 24.33 4.79 -7.69
C PHE A 243 25.17 3.50 -7.64
N PRO A 244 26.44 3.53 -7.23
CA PRO A 244 27.33 2.37 -7.31
C PRO A 244 26.80 1.14 -6.58
N ASP A 245 26.25 1.33 -5.36
CA ASP A 245 25.79 0.25 -4.48
C ASP A 245 24.27 0.02 -4.56
N TRP A 246 23.66 0.36 -5.68
CA TRP A 246 22.19 0.26 -5.84
C TRP A 246 21.66 -1.16 -5.57
N LYS A 247 22.43 -2.21 -5.85
CA LYS A 247 22.02 -3.61 -5.57
C LYS A 247 21.87 -3.87 -4.06
N GLU A 248 22.75 -3.30 -3.25
CA GLU A 248 22.66 -3.39 -1.79
C GLU A 248 21.40 -2.70 -1.26
N VAL A 249 21.13 -1.50 -1.75
CA VAL A 249 19.93 -0.72 -1.42
C VAL A 249 18.66 -1.50 -1.80
N ILE A 250 18.59 -2.01 -3.02
CA ILE A 250 17.41 -2.76 -3.49
C ILE A 250 17.22 -4.06 -2.72
N ARG A 251 18.27 -4.78 -2.37
CA ARG A 251 18.18 -5.98 -1.53
C ARG A 251 17.57 -5.65 -0.17
N LYS A 252 18.00 -4.56 0.46
CA LYS A 252 17.46 -4.12 1.75
C LYS A 252 15.98 -3.74 1.65
N VAL A 253 15.61 -3.03 0.60
CA VAL A 253 14.21 -2.67 0.30
C VAL A 253 13.33 -3.92 0.16
N GLY A 254 13.82 -4.92 -0.59
CA GLY A 254 13.12 -6.19 -0.78
C GLY A 254 12.97 -7.00 0.50
N GLN A 255 14.00 -7.04 1.36
CA GLN A 255 13.95 -7.71 2.67
C GLN A 255 12.82 -7.22 3.56
N TYR A 256 12.47 -5.94 3.48
CA TYR A 256 11.36 -5.34 4.22
C TYR A 256 10.02 -5.43 3.48
N GLY A 257 9.99 -6.06 2.32
CA GLY A 257 8.78 -6.19 1.50
C GLY A 257 8.31 -4.87 0.90
N PHE A 258 9.16 -3.84 0.86
CA PHE A 258 8.86 -2.65 0.07
C PHE A 258 8.93 -2.99 -1.42
N THR A 259 7.97 -2.49 -2.18
CA THR A 259 7.91 -2.65 -3.63
C THR A 259 7.80 -1.26 -4.30
N PRO A 260 8.83 -0.42 -4.20
CA PRO A 260 8.79 0.91 -4.78
C PRO A 260 8.69 0.85 -6.31
N LEU A 261 8.03 1.84 -6.89
CA LEU A 261 8.13 2.08 -8.32
C LEU A 261 9.53 2.63 -8.61
N LEU A 262 10.34 1.83 -9.25
CA LEU A 262 11.65 2.28 -9.75
C LEU A 262 11.48 2.86 -11.16
N SER A 263 12.13 4.01 -11.41
CA SER A 263 12.12 4.65 -12.72
C SER A 263 13.54 4.88 -13.21
N THR A 264 13.80 4.55 -14.47
CA THR A 264 15.11 4.72 -15.09
C THR A 264 15.04 5.17 -16.54
N LYS A 265 16.13 5.75 -17.04
CA LYS A 265 16.45 5.92 -18.45
C LYS A 265 17.69 5.09 -18.85
N ILE A 266 18.26 4.35 -17.92
CA ILE A 266 19.44 3.52 -18.16
C ILE A 266 18.96 2.14 -18.61
N PRO A 267 19.33 1.67 -19.84
CA PRO A 267 19.07 0.29 -20.21
C PRO A 267 19.83 -0.65 -19.26
N LEU A 268 19.09 -1.54 -18.61
CA LEU A 268 19.63 -2.52 -17.66
C LEU A 268 20.02 -3.79 -18.42
N LYS A 269 21.02 -4.48 -17.89
CA LYS A 269 21.44 -5.80 -18.39
C LYS A 269 20.52 -6.88 -17.86
N GLU A 270 20.55 -8.05 -18.49
CA GLU A 270 19.78 -9.23 -18.10
C GLU A 270 19.95 -9.59 -16.62
N ASP A 271 21.20 -9.68 -16.14
CA ASP A 271 21.52 -9.98 -14.73
C ASP A 271 20.94 -8.95 -13.76
N ASP A 272 20.81 -7.68 -14.17
CA ASP A 272 20.24 -6.62 -13.35
C ASP A 272 18.71 -6.77 -13.25
N ILE A 273 18.05 -7.12 -14.36
CA ILE A 273 16.61 -7.42 -14.40
C ILE A 273 16.30 -8.66 -13.53
N TYR A 274 17.11 -9.70 -13.66
CA TYR A 274 16.99 -10.91 -12.85
C TYR A 274 17.13 -10.59 -11.36
N PHE A 275 18.16 -9.83 -10.99
CA PHE A 275 18.39 -9.40 -9.62
C PHE A 275 17.19 -8.60 -9.04
N LEU A 276 16.58 -7.71 -9.83
CA LEU A 276 15.41 -6.96 -9.40
C LEU A 276 14.22 -7.89 -9.10
N LYS A 277 13.96 -8.87 -9.99
CA LYS A 277 12.90 -9.87 -9.81
C LYS A 277 13.11 -10.68 -8.52
N GLU A 278 14.31 -11.21 -8.30
CA GLU A 278 14.67 -11.97 -7.09
C GLU A 278 14.61 -11.12 -5.81
N SER A 279 14.87 -9.82 -5.92
CA SER A 279 14.73 -8.88 -4.81
C SER A 279 13.28 -8.47 -4.51
N GLY A 280 12.29 -9.05 -5.19
CA GLY A 280 10.87 -8.75 -4.97
C GLY A 280 10.38 -7.46 -5.64
N ILE A 281 11.17 -6.83 -6.50
CA ILE A 281 10.73 -5.67 -7.27
C ILE A 281 9.80 -6.13 -8.38
N LYS A 282 8.55 -5.67 -8.34
CA LYS A 282 7.51 -6.11 -9.28
C LYS A 282 7.38 -5.20 -10.50
N PHE A 283 7.88 -3.97 -10.41
CA PHE A 283 7.64 -2.95 -11.43
C PHE A 283 8.87 -2.08 -11.65
N LEU A 284 9.19 -1.90 -12.93
CA LEU A 284 10.21 -0.99 -13.40
C LEU A 284 9.62 -0.10 -14.49
N GLN A 285 9.64 1.21 -14.26
CA GLN A 285 9.27 2.19 -15.29
C GLN A 285 10.50 2.55 -16.10
N PHE A 286 10.42 2.38 -17.41
CA PHE A 286 11.43 2.92 -18.31
C PHE A 286 10.93 4.22 -18.95
N SER A 287 11.67 5.31 -18.72
CA SER A 287 11.30 6.65 -19.20
C SER A 287 11.93 6.92 -20.55
N LEU A 288 11.24 6.58 -21.64
CA LEU A 288 11.69 6.79 -23.01
C LEU A 288 11.05 8.07 -23.58
N ASP A 289 11.86 9.06 -23.96
CA ASP A 289 11.38 10.35 -24.46
C ASP A 289 11.03 10.32 -25.95
N SER A 290 11.70 9.46 -26.72
CA SER A 290 11.50 9.33 -28.16
C SER A 290 11.97 7.95 -28.65
N ILE A 291 11.46 7.53 -29.78
CA ILE A 291 11.99 6.37 -30.54
C ILE A 291 13.02 6.77 -31.59
N PHE A 292 13.22 8.07 -31.82
CA PHE A 292 14.16 8.58 -32.80
C PHE A 292 15.52 8.89 -32.15
N THR A 293 16.57 8.20 -32.57
CA THR A 293 17.93 8.32 -32.05
C THR A 293 18.44 9.77 -32.06
N SER A 294 18.18 10.52 -33.13
CA SER A 294 18.64 11.93 -33.25
C SER A 294 17.98 12.83 -32.18
N THR A 295 16.71 12.61 -31.88
CA THR A 295 15.99 13.33 -30.80
C THR A 295 16.59 12.98 -29.44
N LEU A 296 16.84 11.71 -29.19
CA LEU A 296 17.43 11.25 -27.93
C LEU A 296 18.84 11.76 -27.71
N GLN A 297 19.67 11.77 -28.76
CA GLN A 297 21.01 12.36 -28.72
C GLN A 297 20.97 13.84 -28.35
N THR A 298 19.99 14.58 -28.86
CA THR A 298 19.83 16.01 -28.55
C THR A 298 19.29 16.22 -27.13
N MET A 299 18.20 15.53 -26.77
CA MET A 299 17.45 15.81 -25.54
C MET A 299 18.03 15.12 -24.30
N VAL A 300 18.57 13.91 -24.47
CA VAL A 300 18.99 13.01 -23.36
C VAL A 300 20.51 12.83 -23.38
N ARG A 301 21.18 13.19 -24.50
CA ARG A 301 22.63 13.06 -24.72
C ARG A 301 23.15 11.62 -24.59
N VAL A 302 22.38 10.69 -25.14
CA VAL A 302 22.71 9.26 -25.18
C VAL A 302 23.52 8.92 -26.44
N LYS A 303 24.15 7.74 -26.46
CA LYS A 303 24.89 7.20 -27.60
C LYS A 303 23.92 6.65 -28.67
N GLU A 304 24.50 6.36 -29.84
CA GLU A 304 23.76 5.86 -31.00
C GLU A 304 23.09 4.49 -30.76
N ASP A 305 23.77 3.61 -30.01
CA ASP A 305 23.33 2.27 -29.67
C ASP A 305 22.24 2.22 -28.56
N TYR A 306 21.82 3.36 -28.01
CA TYR A 306 20.93 3.43 -26.87
C TYR A 306 19.57 2.75 -27.13
N ILE A 307 18.96 2.99 -28.29
CA ILE A 307 17.66 2.39 -28.63
C ILE A 307 17.76 0.86 -28.76
N ASP A 308 18.84 0.34 -29.28
CA ASP A 308 19.02 -1.10 -29.41
C ASP A 308 19.23 -1.75 -28.04
N ASN A 309 19.98 -1.09 -27.14
CA ASN A 309 20.12 -1.52 -25.76
C ASN A 309 18.77 -1.48 -25.00
N VAL A 310 17.91 -0.49 -25.28
CA VAL A 310 16.56 -0.42 -24.72
C VAL A 310 15.68 -1.59 -25.21
N LYS A 311 15.69 -1.88 -26.50
CA LYS A 311 14.94 -3.03 -27.07
C LYS A 311 15.41 -4.33 -26.41
N GLN A 312 16.72 -4.55 -26.32
CA GLN A 312 17.31 -5.73 -25.69
C GLN A 312 16.88 -5.85 -24.22
N MET A 313 16.83 -4.76 -23.45
CA MET A 313 16.32 -4.78 -22.08
C MET A 313 14.87 -5.25 -21.99
N PHE A 314 14.01 -4.86 -22.92
CA PHE A 314 12.61 -5.32 -22.93
C PHE A 314 12.46 -6.80 -23.30
N GLU A 315 13.42 -7.40 -23.99
CA GLU A 315 13.43 -8.85 -24.25
C GLU A 315 13.72 -9.69 -22.98
N TYR A 316 14.37 -9.11 -21.95
CA TYR A 316 14.66 -9.77 -20.67
C TYR A 316 13.50 -9.66 -19.66
N SER A 317 12.51 -8.78 -19.88
CA SER A 317 11.45 -8.46 -18.94
C SER A 317 10.21 -9.34 -19.13
#